data_c220d2abb69e2dbd83ca4006549876fa
#
_entry.id   c220d2abb69e2dbd83ca4006549876fa
#
_cell.length_a   1.000
_cell.length_b   1.000
_cell.length_c   1.000
_cell.angle_alpha   90.00
_cell.angle_beta   90.00
_cell.angle_gamma   90.00
#
_symmetry.space_group_name_H-M   'P 1'
#
loop_
_entity.id
_entity.type
_entity.pdbx_description
1 polymer ?
#
loop_
_entity_poly.entity_id
_entity_poly.type
_entity_poly.pdbx_seq_one_letter_code
_entity_poly.pdbx_strand_id
1 'polypeptide(L)'
;MLRAIGAQHIDELYTHVPKETLMSEPLSSLPSHMGEMQVESHIKALAEKNTPTSKMPSFLGGGCYHHHIPASVDHLIQRGEFLTTYTPYQPEVSQGTLTYVYEFQNYIARLTGMDIANASMYDGATAVTEAALMAKRLTKRSNVIIYPCVHPDYIDVLKSYSTHSNGTVELGTEPDENTACVIIQSPNYYGLVFDLKELREKCDAVGAKLVVAVNEIISLGLLPAPEMADIVAGEAQSIGVAMSFGGPHLGFFACKKEYMRQMPGRLCGKTVDADGKEGFVLTLSTREQHI
;
A
#
# COMPACT_ATOMS: atom_id res chain seq x y z
N MET A 1 46.60 0.82 3.36
CA MET A 1 45.62 0.40 4.41
C MET A 1 46.09 -0.89 5.07
N LEU A 2 46.34 -2.00 4.37
CA LEU A 2 46.78 -3.28 5.00
C LEU A 2 48.01 -3.13 5.93
N ARG A 3 49.04 -2.40 5.48
CA ARG A 3 50.23 -2.12 6.33
C ARG A 3 49.94 -1.43 7.66
N ALA A 4 48.91 -0.59 7.69
CA ALA A 4 48.54 0.15 8.91
C ALA A 4 47.92 -0.75 9.99
N ILE A 5 47.36 -1.89 9.59
CA ILE A 5 46.75 -2.90 10.46
C ILE A 5 47.61 -4.17 10.59
N GLY A 6 48.80 -4.15 10.01
CA GLY A 6 49.76 -5.26 10.10
C GLY A 6 49.44 -6.46 9.22
N ALA A 7 48.52 -6.36 8.25
CA ALA A 7 48.12 -7.40 7.32
C ALA A 7 48.90 -7.28 5.99
N GLN A 8 49.27 -8.43 5.37
CA GLN A 8 49.90 -8.47 4.07
C GLN A 8 48.88 -8.66 2.93
N HIS A 9 47.84 -9.46 3.18
CA HIS A 9 46.77 -9.74 2.24
C HIS A 9 45.40 -9.50 2.86
N ILE A 10 44.40 -9.19 2.03
CA ILE A 10 43.03 -8.94 2.47
C ILE A 10 42.43 -10.21 3.10
N ASP A 11 42.83 -11.39 2.64
CA ASP A 11 42.31 -12.67 3.15
C ASP A 11 42.63 -12.89 4.63
N GLU A 12 43.70 -12.23 5.14
CA GLU A 12 44.02 -12.29 6.58
C GLU A 12 42.92 -11.68 7.46
N LEU A 13 42.07 -10.83 6.91
CA LEU A 13 40.94 -10.24 7.61
C LEU A 13 39.78 -11.24 7.80
N TYR A 14 39.80 -12.35 7.07
CA TYR A 14 38.76 -13.37 7.08
C TYR A 14 39.16 -14.66 7.82
N THR A 15 40.19 -14.60 8.68
CA THR A 15 40.70 -15.77 9.43
C THR A 15 39.68 -16.40 10.36
N HIS A 16 38.61 -15.66 10.73
CA HIS A 16 37.48 -16.14 11.54
C HIS A 16 36.40 -16.87 10.70
N VAL A 17 36.48 -16.80 9.37
CA VAL A 17 35.55 -17.47 8.46
C VAL A 17 36.12 -18.86 8.13
N PRO A 18 35.32 -19.96 8.26
CA PRO A 18 35.76 -21.29 7.88
C PRO A 18 36.22 -21.32 6.41
N LYS A 19 37.38 -21.92 6.14
CA LYS A 19 37.97 -21.93 4.80
C LYS A 19 37.08 -22.58 3.76
N GLU A 20 36.29 -23.55 4.12
CA GLU A 20 35.34 -24.25 3.27
C GLU A 20 34.17 -23.37 2.80
N THR A 21 33.95 -22.25 3.47
CA THR A 21 32.90 -21.26 3.08
C THR A 21 33.47 -20.12 2.24
N LEU A 22 34.77 -19.99 2.16
CA LEU A 22 35.43 -19.00 1.31
C LEU A 22 35.52 -19.52 -0.13
N MET A 23 35.08 -18.70 -1.06
CA MET A 23 35.24 -19.04 -2.50
C MET A 23 36.69 -18.85 -2.92
N SER A 24 37.26 -19.86 -3.52
CA SER A 24 38.65 -19.84 -4.06
C SER A 24 38.75 -19.01 -5.34
N GLU A 25 37.66 -18.93 -6.10
CA GLU A 25 37.60 -18.25 -7.39
C GLU A 25 36.36 -17.37 -7.48
N PRO A 26 36.40 -16.24 -8.21
CA PRO A 26 35.23 -15.46 -8.49
C PRO A 26 34.14 -16.29 -9.19
N LEU A 27 32.86 -15.93 -8.95
CA LEU A 27 31.71 -16.55 -9.63
C LEU A 27 31.83 -16.36 -11.15
N SER A 28 32.23 -17.39 -11.86
CA SER A 28 32.38 -17.37 -13.33
C SER A 28 31.06 -17.15 -14.08
N SER A 29 29.91 -17.36 -13.40
CA SER A 29 28.58 -17.11 -13.93
C SER A 29 28.19 -15.63 -13.92
N LEU A 30 28.91 -14.78 -13.21
CA LEU A 30 28.65 -13.32 -13.20
C LEU A 30 29.46 -12.65 -14.33
N PRO A 31 28.83 -11.68 -15.02
CA PRO A 31 29.56 -10.87 -16.00
C PRO A 31 30.67 -10.07 -15.31
N SER A 32 31.72 -9.79 -16.04
CA SER A 32 32.77 -8.90 -15.56
C SER A 32 32.27 -7.49 -15.36
N HIS A 33 33.00 -6.70 -14.55
CA HIS A 33 32.74 -5.29 -14.33
C HIS A 33 32.59 -4.52 -15.65
N MET A 34 31.55 -3.68 -15.72
CA MET A 34 31.31 -2.72 -16.81
C MET A 34 31.31 -1.29 -16.27
N GLY A 35 31.83 -0.35 -17.05
CA GLY A 35 31.73 1.07 -16.71
C GLY A 35 30.30 1.60 -16.87
N GLU A 36 30.01 2.76 -16.25
CA GLU A 36 28.68 3.37 -16.22
C GLU A 36 28.01 3.47 -17.60
N MET A 37 28.75 3.99 -18.60
CA MET A 37 28.22 4.11 -19.98
C MET A 37 27.83 2.78 -20.61
N GLN A 38 28.58 1.71 -20.31
CA GLN A 38 28.29 0.36 -20.82
C GLN A 38 27.06 -0.22 -20.12
N VAL A 39 26.94 -0.02 -18.81
CA VAL A 39 25.76 -0.45 -18.03
C VAL A 39 24.53 0.29 -18.52
N GLU A 40 24.59 1.61 -18.69
CA GLU A 40 23.48 2.42 -19.19
C GLU A 40 23.03 1.94 -20.57
N SER A 41 23.97 1.76 -21.51
CA SER A 41 23.67 1.26 -22.86
C SER A 41 23.03 -0.12 -22.83
N HIS A 42 23.53 -1.01 -21.99
CA HIS A 42 23.00 -2.38 -21.85
C HIS A 42 21.57 -2.38 -21.31
N ILE A 43 21.32 -1.66 -20.19
CA ILE A 43 19.99 -1.58 -19.58
C ILE A 43 19.01 -0.89 -20.52
N LYS A 44 19.43 0.18 -21.23
CA LYS A 44 18.59 0.87 -22.21
C LYS A 44 18.19 -0.05 -23.38
N ALA A 45 19.11 -0.84 -23.89
CA ALA A 45 18.81 -1.85 -24.91
C ALA A 45 17.81 -2.93 -24.43
N LEU A 46 17.86 -3.29 -23.16
CA LEU A 46 16.86 -4.19 -22.56
C LEU A 46 15.50 -3.49 -22.42
N ALA A 47 15.47 -2.24 -21.95
CA ALA A 47 14.26 -1.46 -21.81
C ALA A 47 13.53 -1.23 -23.15
N GLU A 48 14.29 -1.02 -24.24
CA GLU A 48 13.75 -0.82 -25.60
C GLU A 48 13.02 -2.05 -26.17
N LYS A 49 13.21 -3.24 -25.59
CA LYS A 49 12.44 -4.45 -25.96
C LYS A 49 10.98 -4.40 -25.46
N ASN A 50 10.67 -3.52 -24.53
CA ASN A 50 9.32 -3.33 -24.03
C ASN A 50 8.54 -2.33 -24.89
N THR A 51 7.22 -2.47 -24.90
CA THR A 51 6.32 -1.53 -25.56
C THR A 51 5.54 -0.77 -24.49
N PRO A 52 6.00 0.43 -24.08
CA PRO A 52 5.33 1.21 -23.06
C PRO A 52 4.07 1.88 -23.61
N THR A 53 3.07 2.06 -22.73
CA THR A 53 1.80 2.75 -23.06
C THR A 53 2.00 4.22 -23.47
N SER A 54 3.14 4.83 -23.15
CA SER A 54 3.50 6.16 -23.63
C SER A 54 3.72 6.24 -25.15
N LYS A 55 3.91 5.09 -25.82
CA LYS A 55 4.13 5.00 -27.28
C LYS A 55 2.88 4.59 -28.06
N MET A 56 1.81 4.19 -27.40
CA MET A 56 0.59 3.71 -28.04
C MET A 56 -0.62 3.82 -27.09
N PRO A 57 -1.86 3.98 -27.64
CA PRO A 57 -3.06 3.87 -26.82
C PRO A 57 -3.17 2.47 -26.20
N SER A 58 -3.56 2.42 -24.93
CA SER A 58 -3.80 1.16 -24.20
C SER A 58 -5.24 1.13 -23.69
N PHE A 59 -5.94 0.05 -23.99
CA PHE A 59 -7.31 -0.22 -23.55
C PHE A 59 -7.42 -1.53 -22.78
N LEU A 60 -6.31 -1.99 -22.17
CA LEU A 60 -6.29 -3.24 -21.41
C LEU A 60 -7.20 -3.17 -20.18
N GLY A 61 -7.34 -1.99 -19.57
CA GLY A 61 -8.14 -1.84 -18.35
C GLY A 61 -7.48 -2.48 -17.15
N GLY A 62 -8.29 -3.07 -16.26
CA GLY A 62 -7.79 -3.85 -15.13
C GLY A 62 -7.26 -3.02 -13.95
N GLY A 63 -7.65 -1.74 -13.82
CA GLY A 63 -7.37 -0.93 -12.64
C GLY A 63 -6.05 -0.14 -12.68
N CYS A 64 -5.26 -0.27 -13.74
CA CYS A 64 -4.07 0.54 -13.96
C CYS A 64 -4.26 1.37 -15.23
N TYR A 65 -4.47 2.68 -15.07
CA TYR A 65 -4.79 3.58 -16.17
C TYR A 65 -3.76 4.71 -16.28
N HIS A 66 -3.54 5.17 -17.50
CA HIS A 66 -2.67 6.30 -17.78
C HIS A 66 -3.40 7.62 -17.50
N HIS A 67 -3.06 8.27 -16.41
CA HIS A 67 -3.53 9.61 -16.07
C HIS A 67 -2.44 10.65 -16.30
N HIS A 68 -2.84 11.88 -16.59
CA HIS A 68 -1.90 12.98 -16.66
C HIS A 68 -1.42 13.36 -15.25
N ILE A 69 -0.12 13.36 -15.06
CA ILE A 69 0.52 13.82 -13.82
C ILE A 69 1.14 15.19 -14.13
N PRO A 70 0.71 16.27 -13.42
CA PRO A 70 1.30 17.58 -13.61
C PRO A 70 2.81 17.60 -13.32
N ALA A 71 3.57 18.33 -14.12
CA ALA A 71 5.03 18.48 -13.93
C ALA A 71 5.40 19.05 -12.55
N SER A 72 4.49 19.81 -11.93
CA SER A 72 4.66 20.31 -10.57
C SER A 72 4.80 19.20 -9.51
N VAL A 73 4.17 18.03 -9.73
CA VAL A 73 4.28 16.89 -8.80
C VAL A 73 5.72 16.41 -8.77
N ASP A 74 6.32 16.13 -9.94
CA ASP A 74 7.71 15.69 -10.04
C ASP A 74 8.69 16.71 -9.44
N HIS A 75 8.48 17.99 -9.72
CA HIS A 75 9.29 19.08 -9.16
C HIS A 75 9.20 19.14 -7.63
N LEU A 76 7.99 19.04 -7.06
CA LEU A 76 7.78 19.18 -5.63
C LEU A 76 8.32 18.00 -4.83
N ILE A 77 8.11 16.75 -5.29
CA ILE A 77 8.58 15.57 -4.55
C ILE A 77 10.10 15.46 -4.47
N GLN A 78 10.83 16.14 -5.37
CA GLN A 78 12.30 16.15 -5.37
C GLN A 78 12.90 17.23 -4.46
N ARG A 79 12.08 18.11 -3.89
CA ARG A 79 12.57 19.14 -2.98
C ARG A 79 13.00 18.53 -1.65
N GLY A 80 14.11 19.02 -1.08
CA GLY A 80 14.66 18.53 0.18
C GLY A 80 13.71 18.66 1.37
N GLU A 81 12.73 19.55 1.30
CA GLU A 81 11.70 19.72 2.33
C GLU A 81 10.74 18.52 2.41
N PHE A 82 10.56 17.82 1.29
CA PHE A 82 9.72 16.61 1.19
C PHE A 82 10.57 15.34 1.15
N LEU A 83 11.66 15.33 0.37
CA LEU A 83 12.60 14.22 0.27
C LEU A 83 13.66 14.34 1.40
N THR A 84 13.28 14.07 2.63
CA THR A 84 14.14 14.29 3.79
C THR A 84 14.24 13.08 4.70
N THR A 85 13.18 12.70 5.40
CA THR A 85 13.22 11.61 6.37
C THR A 85 12.70 10.31 5.78
N TYR A 86 13.34 9.20 6.12
CA TYR A 86 12.82 7.88 5.77
C TYR A 86 11.51 7.55 6.51
N THR A 87 11.49 7.81 7.81
CA THR A 87 10.29 7.70 8.65
C THR A 87 10.31 8.80 9.71
N PRO A 88 9.20 9.53 9.92
CA PRO A 88 9.13 10.63 10.87
C PRO A 88 8.94 10.15 12.32
N TYR A 89 9.87 9.38 12.86
CA TYR A 89 9.79 8.87 14.23
C TYR A 89 9.90 9.95 15.29
N GLN A 90 10.74 10.95 15.04
CA GLN A 90 10.95 12.09 15.95
C GLN A 90 10.07 13.26 15.51
N PRO A 91 8.92 13.49 16.18
CA PRO A 91 8.01 14.55 15.79
C PRO A 91 8.63 15.94 15.88
N GLU A 92 9.59 16.15 16.80
CA GLU A 92 10.27 17.42 17.02
C GLU A 92 10.96 17.97 15.77
N VAL A 93 11.47 17.09 14.91
CA VAL A 93 12.22 17.45 13.69
C VAL A 93 11.48 17.06 12.39
N SER A 94 10.29 16.51 12.48
CA SER A 94 9.54 15.95 11.35
C SER A 94 8.14 16.53 11.19
N GLN A 95 7.87 17.72 11.72
CA GLN A 95 6.54 18.32 11.69
C GLN A 95 6.00 18.54 10.28
N GLY A 96 6.86 18.95 9.33
CA GLY A 96 6.46 19.08 7.94
C GLY A 96 6.03 17.76 7.31
N THR A 97 6.80 16.70 7.53
CA THR A 97 6.46 15.35 7.06
C THR A 97 5.14 14.86 7.68
N LEU A 98 4.99 15.00 8.97
CA LEU A 98 3.76 14.58 9.68
C LEU A 98 2.54 15.40 9.23
N THR A 99 2.71 16.68 8.91
CA THR A 99 1.65 17.52 8.38
C THR A 99 1.09 16.98 7.06
N TYR A 100 1.95 16.72 6.06
CA TYR A 100 1.43 16.23 4.79
C TYR A 100 0.89 14.79 4.87
N VAL A 101 1.41 13.95 5.78
CA VAL A 101 0.81 12.65 6.06
C VAL A 101 -0.59 12.80 6.66
N TYR A 102 -0.75 13.72 7.61
CA TYR A 102 -2.06 14.02 8.20
C TYR A 102 -3.05 14.57 7.17
N GLU A 103 -2.60 15.45 6.28
CA GLU A 103 -3.43 15.96 5.18
C GLU A 103 -3.83 14.84 4.21
N PHE A 104 -2.91 13.95 3.83
CA PHE A 104 -3.23 12.78 3.02
C PHE A 104 -4.35 11.95 3.65
N GLN A 105 -4.25 11.63 4.94
CA GLN A 105 -5.29 10.89 5.66
C GLN A 105 -6.64 11.60 5.58
N ASN A 106 -6.67 12.93 5.75
CA ASN A 106 -7.89 13.71 5.66
C ASN A 106 -8.49 13.71 4.25
N TYR A 107 -7.67 13.80 3.20
CA TYR A 107 -8.17 13.72 1.83
C TYR A 107 -8.78 12.35 1.54
N ILE A 108 -8.12 11.26 1.92
CA ILE A 108 -8.65 9.90 1.74
C ILE A 108 -9.95 9.72 2.54
N ALA A 109 -10.00 10.14 3.79
CA ALA A 109 -11.21 10.05 4.61
C ALA A 109 -12.39 10.81 3.96
N ARG A 110 -12.15 12.03 3.47
CA ARG A 110 -13.17 12.84 2.79
C ARG A 110 -13.63 12.25 1.46
N LEU A 111 -12.72 11.75 0.63
CA LEU A 111 -13.05 11.12 -0.65
C LEU A 111 -13.88 9.84 -0.46
N THR A 112 -13.57 9.06 0.55
CA THR A 112 -14.26 7.79 0.83
C THR A 112 -15.53 7.95 1.68
N GLY A 113 -15.78 9.14 2.26
CA GLY A 113 -16.87 9.36 3.21
C GLY A 113 -16.67 8.65 4.55
N MET A 114 -15.42 8.22 4.85
CA MET A 114 -15.08 7.57 6.11
C MET A 114 -14.58 8.57 7.15
N ASP A 115 -14.64 8.17 8.42
CA ASP A 115 -14.21 9.04 9.53
C ASP A 115 -12.71 9.19 9.63
N ILE A 116 -11.96 8.16 9.26
CA ILE A 116 -10.51 8.11 9.44
C ILE A 116 -9.83 7.26 8.35
N ALA A 117 -8.64 7.69 7.94
CA ALA A 117 -7.76 6.94 7.06
C ALA A 117 -6.36 6.81 7.66
N ASN A 118 -5.61 5.79 7.26
CA ASN A 118 -4.22 5.62 7.65
C ASN A 118 -3.25 6.39 6.72
N ALA A 119 -1.97 6.33 7.06
CA ALA A 119 -0.89 7.02 6.34
C ALA A 119 -0.53 6.41 4.97
N SER A 120 -1.22 5.42 4.50
CA SER A 120 -1.18 4.66 3.26
C SER A 120 -0.87 3.16 3.45
N MET A 121 -1.09 2.42 2.38
CA MET A 121 -0.73 1.01 2.22
C MET A 121 0.15 0.84 0.98
N TYR A 122 0.70 -0.34 0.74
CA TYR A 122 1.57 -0.58 -0.42
C TYR A 122 0.82 -0.51 -1.75
N ASP A 123 -0.33 -1.16 -1.83
CA ASP A 123 -1.18 -1.24 -3.00
C ASP A 123 -2.63 -1.58 -2.63
N GLY A 124 -3.53 -1.48 -3.60
CA GLY A 124 -4.95 -1.74 -3.38
C GLY A 124 -5.26 -3.18 -2.99
N ALA A 125 -4.57 -4.17 -3.56
CA ALA A 125 -4.85 -5.58 -3.27
C ALA A 125 -4.50 -5.93 -1.82
N THR A 126 -3.34 -5.49 -1.34
CA THR A 126 -2.95 -5.68 0.06
C THR A 126 -3.80 -4.84 1.01
N ALA A 127 -4.21 -3.63 0.61
CA ALA A 127 -5.12 -2.80 1.42
C ALA A 127 -6.49 -3.48 1.63
N VAL A 128 -7.08 -4.04 0.57
CA VAL A 128 -8.35 -4.79 0.67
C VAL A 128 -8.17 -6.08 1.47
N THR A 129 -7.04 -6.75 1.33
CA THR A 129 -6.72 -7.93 2.13
C THR A 129 -6.63 -7.58 3.62
N GLU A 130 -5.95 -6.50 3.97
CA GLU A 130 -5.89 -6.02 5.37
C GLU A 130 -7.26 -5.59 5.91
N ALA A 131 -8.17 -5.09 5.04
CA ALA A 131 -9.55 -4.83 5.43
C ALA A 131 -10.28 -6.11 5.84
N ALA A 132 -10.11 -7.19 5.09
CA ALA A 132 -10.65 -8.50 5.47
C ALA A 132 -10.06 -9.02 6.78
N LEU A 133 -8.75 -8.92 6.96
CA LEU A 133 -8.08 -9.33 8.20
C LEU A 133 -8.54 -8.49 9.40
N MET A 134 -8.73 -7.20 9.20
CA MET A 134 -9.30 -6.31 10.22
C MET A 134 -10.75 -6.69 10.55
N ALA A 135 -11.58 -6.99 9.58
CA ALA A 135 -12.95 -7.44 9.79
C ALA A 135 -13.00 -8.76 10.58
N LYS A 136 -12.10 -9.71 10.29
CA LYS A 136 -11.94 -10.93 11.09
C LYS A 136 -11.62 -10.62 12.57
N ARG A 137 -10.75 -9.65 12.83
CA ARG A 137 -10.42 -9.21 14.21
C ARG A 137 -11.61 -8.55 14.90
N LEU A 138 -12.37 -7.72 14.19
CA LEU A 138 -13.52 -7.00 14.72
C LEU A 138 -14.69 -7.93 15.07
N THR A 139 -15.01 -8.89 14.20
CA THR A 139 -16.15 -9.79 14.36
C THR A 139 -15.82 -11.05 15.15
N LYS A 140 -14.53 -11.39 15.32
CA LYS A 140 -14.05 -12.67 15.83
C LYS A 140 -14.51 -13.86 14.97
N ARG A 141 -14.78 -13.64 13.70
CA ARG A 141 -15.17 -14.63 12.69
C ARG A 141 -14.06 -14.78 11.66
N SER A 142 -14.09 -15.85 10.88
CA SER A 142 -12.98 -16.19 10.00
C SER A 142 -13.33 -16.25 8.51
N ASN A 143 -14.62 -16.37 8.16
CA ASN A 143 -15.02 -16.53 6.77
C ASN A 143 -15.19 -15.16 6.08
N VAL A 144 -14.79 -15.10 4.82
CA VAL A 144 -14.90 -13.91 3.98
C VAL A 144 -15.68 -14.26 2.73
N ILE A 145 -16.71 -13.49 2.45
CA ILE A 145 -17.43 -13.53 1.17
C ILE A 145 -16.87 -12.43 0.29
N ILE A 146 -16.52 -12.76 -0.93
CA ILE A 146 -16.05 -11.80 -1.93
C ILE A 146 -16.91 -11.90 -3.19
N TYR A 147 -17.40 -10.77 -3.66
CA TYR A 147 -18.24 -10.73 -4.87
C TYR A 147 -17.43 -11.13 -6.11
N PRO A 148 -18.01 -11.93 -7.02
CA PRO A 148 -17.30 -12.43 -8.21
C PRO A 148 -16.80 -11.34 -9.17
N CYS A 149 -17.29 -10.11 -9.00
CA CYS A 149 -16.94 -8.95 -9.82
C CYS A 149 -15.82 -8.06 -9.22
N VAL A 150 -15.19 -8.51 -8.15
CA VAL A 150 -13.96 -7.91 -7.62
C VAL A 150 -12.78 -8.27 -8.53
N HIS A 151 -11.79 -7.39 -8.60
CA HIS A 151 -10.59 -7.60 -9.41
C HIS A 151 -9.94 -8.97 -9.11
N PRO A 152 -9.63 -9.79 -10.11
CA PRO A 152 -9.09 -11.14 -9.91
C PRO A 152 -7.83 -11.17 -9.04
N ASP A 153 -6.89 -10.26 -9.27
CA ASP A 153 -5.64 -10.19 -8.48
C ASP A 153 -5.91 -9.89 -7.00
N TYR A 154 -6.94 -9.09 -6.69
CA TYR A 154 -7.34 -8.83 -5.31
C TYR A 154 -7.86 -10.09 -4.63
N ILE A 155 -8.62 -10.91 -5.38
CA ILE A 155 -9.11 -12.22 -4.91
C ILE A 155 -7.93 -13.15 -4.63
N ASP A 156 -6.95 -13.19 -5.53
CA ASP A 156 -5.80 -14.10 -5.42
C ASP A 156 -4.85 -13.69 -4.29
N VAL A 157 -4.61 -12.38 -4.10
CA VAL A 157 -3.84 -11.87 -2.96
C VAL A 157 -4.55 -12.23 -1.65
N LEU A 158 -5.86 -11.99 -1.53
CA LEU A 158 -6.62 -12.35 -0.34
C LEU A 158 -6.58 -13.84 -0.04
N LYS A 159 -6.73 -14.70 -1.05
CA LYS A 159 -6.59 -16.16 -0.90
C LYS A 159 -5.20 -16.55 -0.43
N SER A 160 -4.17 -15.93 -1.00
CA SER A 160 -2.76 -16.17 -0.65
C SER A 160 -2.50 -15.90 0.84
N TYR A 161 -2.95 -14.73 1.33
CA TYR A 161 -2.84 -14.37 2.75
C TYR A 161 -3.68 -15.29 3.66
N SER A 162 -4.80 -15.79 3.14
CA SER A 162 -5.70 -16.64 3.91
C SER A 162 -5.25 -18.10 4.00
N THR A 163 -4.30 -18.54 3.18
CA THR A 163 -3.81 -19.93 3.12
C THR A 163 -3.32 -20.45 4.48
N HIS A 164 -2.73 -19.58 5.29
CA HIS A 164 -2.19 -19.92 6.61
C HIS A 164 -3.03 -19.35 7.77
N SER A 165 -4.25 -18.87 7.49
CA SER A 165 -5.19 -18.38 8.49
C SER A 165 -6.43 -19.25 8.55
N ASN A 166 -7.09 -19.29 9.72
CA ASN A 166 -8.36 -19.98 9.83
C ASN A 166 -9.45 -19.31 9.00
N GLY A 167 -10.39 -20.11 8.48
CA GLY A 167 -11.55 -19.65 7.73
C GLY A 167 -11.40 -19.77 6.21
N THR A 168 -12.48 -19.45 5.52
CA THR A 168 -12.60 -19.57 4.07
C THR A 168 -12.65 -18.21 3.39
N VAL A 169 -12.26 -18.18 2.11
CA VAL A 169 -12.50 -17.07 1.19
C VAL A 169 -13.32 -17.61 0.04
N GLU A 170 -14.57 -17.22 0.00
CA GLU A 170 -15.55 -17.78 -0.93
C GLU A 170 -16.10 -16.70 -1.86
N LEU A 171 -16.24 -17.06 -3.14
CA LEU A 171 -16.98 -16.23 -4.09
C LEU A 171 -18.48 -16.41 -3.83
N GLY A 172 -19.16 -15.31 -3.55
CA GLY A 172 -20.58 -15.38 -3.22
C GLY A 172 -21.21 -14.01 -3.01
N THR A 173 -22.50 -14.02 -2.71
CA THR A 173 -23.31 -12.80 -2.53
C THR A 173 -24.12 -12.80 -1.22
N GLU A 174 -24.17 -13.93 -0.53
CA GLU A 174 -25.02 -14.12 0.66
C GLU A 174 -24.17 -14.41 1.88
N PRO A 175 -24.05 -13.46 2.83
CA PRO A 175 -23.36 -13.69 4.09
C PRO A 175 -24.20 -14.51 5.07
N ASP A 176 -23.50 -15.19 5.96
CA ASP A 176 -24.07 -15.97 7.08
C ASP A 176 -23.52 -15.51 8.45
N GLU A 177 -23.95 -16.20 9.51
CA GLU A 177 -23.52 -15.90 10.88
C GLU A 177 -22.01 -16.13 11.13
N ASN A 178 -21.32 -16.87 10.26
CA ASN A 178 -19.88 -17.14 10.33
C ASN A 178 -19.06 -16.14 9.48
N THR A 179 -19.74 -15.31 8.70
CA THR A 179 -19.10 -14.35 7.80
C THR A 179 -18.53 -13.17 8.58
N ALA A 180 -17.23 -12.93 8.44
CA ALA A 180 -16.55 -11.78 9.03
C ALA A 180 -16.84 -10.51 8.23
N CYS A 181 -16.74 -10.59 6.91
CA CYS A 181 -17.05 -9.48 6.01
C CYS A 181 -17.49 -9.95 4.63
N VAL A 182 -18.19 -9.04 3.97
CA VAL A 182 -18.45 -9.11 2.53
C VAL A 182 -17.61 -8.03 1.84
N ILE A 183 -16.89 -8.43 0.79
CA ILE A 183 -16.08 -7.52 -0.03
C ILE A 183 -16.76 -7.34 -1.37
N ILE A 184 -17.05 -6.10 -1.73
CA ILE A 184 -17.54 -5.70 -3.05
C ILE A 184 -16.63 -4.62 -3.64
N GLN A 185 -16.46 -4.59 -4.94
CA GLN A 185 -15.73 -3.52 -5.62
C GLN A 185 -16.72 -2.59 -6.33
N SER A 186 -16.52 -1.29 -6.18
CA SER A 186 -17.34 -0.26 -6.85
C SER A 186 -16.46 0.92 -7.31
N PRO A 187 -16.41 1.25 -8.63
CA PRO A 187 -16.93 0.42 -9.74
C PRO A 187 -16.28 -0.96 -9.75
N ASN A 188 -17.03 -1.97 -10.16
CA ASN A 188 -16.52 -3.32 -10.20
C ASN A 188 -15.56 -3.55 -11.39
N TYR A 189 -14.98 -4.74 -11.50
CA TYR A 189 -13.99 -5.09 -12.54
C TYR A 189 -14.53 -4.89 -13.97
N TYR A 190 -15.84 -4.95 -14.14
CA TYR A 190 -16.53 -4.75 -15.43
C TYR A 190 -17.05 -3.31 -15.63
N GLY A 191 -16.76 -2.39 -14.72
CA GLY A 191 -17.19 -0.99 -14.79
C GLY A 191 -18.62 -0.73 -14.31
N LEU A 192 -19.27 -1.68 -13.65
CA LEU A 192 -20.63 -1.50 -13.12
C LEU A 192 -20.57 -0.92 -11.70
N VAL A 193 -21.56 -0.11 -11.37
CA VAL A 193 -21.76 0.48 -10.03
C VAL A 193 -22.99 -0.19 -9.42
N PHE A 194 -22.85 -0.66 -8.18
CA PHE A 194 -23.93 -1.28 -7.42
C PHE A 194 -24.52 -0.32 -6.39
N ASP A 195 -25.84 -0.47 -6.15
CA ASP A 195 -26.46 0.09 -4.94
C ASP A 195 -26.01 -0.76 -3.73
N LEU A 196 -25.36 -0.13 -2.79
CA LEU A 196 -24.85 -0.80 -1.61
C LEU A 196 -25.89 -1.05 -0.53
N LYS A 197 -27.11 -0.50 -0.67
CA LYS A 197 -28.14 -0.54 0.36
C LYS A 197 -28.58 -1.97 0.70
N GLU A 198 -28.95 -2.74 -0.31
CA GLU A 198 -29.36 -4.14 -0.12
C GLU A 198 -28.24 -4.97 0.53
N LEU A 199 -27.00 -4.76 0.07
CA LEU A 199 -25.86 -5.46 0.63
C LEU A 199 -25.57 -5.04 2.08
N ARG A 200 -25.75 -3.77 2.40
CA ARG A 200 -25.64 -3.27 3.78
C ARG A 200 -26.66 -3.98 4.68
N GLU A 201 -27.93 -4.04 4.24
CA GLU A 201 -29.01 -4.72 4.99
C GLU A 201 -28.68 -6.20 5.23
N LYS A 202 -28.14 -6.92 4.22
CA LYS A 202 -27.69 -8.32 4.38
C LYS A 202 -26.57 -8.45 5.38
N CYS A 203 -25.58 -7.57 5.33
CA CYS A 203 -24.46 -7.58 6.27
C CYS A 203 -24.94 -7.31 7.72
N ASP A 204 -25.83 -6.33 7.89
CA ASP A 204 -26.38 -5.98 9.19
C ASP A 204 -27.18 -7.12 9.82
N ALA A 205 -27.98 -7.83 9.00
CA ALA A 205 -28.80 -8.95 9.46
C ALA A 205 -27.98 -10.07 10.12
N VAL A 206 -26.74 -10.28 9.70
CA VAL A 206 -25.85 -11.31 10.25
C VAL A 206 -24.69 -10.73 11.05
N GLY A 207 -24.56 -9.39 11.11
CA GLY A 207 -23.45 -8.73 11.82
C GLY A 207 -22.09 -8.83 11.12
N ALA A 208 -22.07 -9.09 9.82
CA ALA A 208 -20.87 -9.05 9.00
C ALA A 208 -20.47 -7.61 8.68
N LYS A 209 -19.19 -7.38 8.40
CA LYS A 209 -18.70 -6.06 7.97
C LYS A 209 -18.80 -5.90 6.45
N LEU A 210 -19.17 -4.71 6.00
CA LEU A 210 -19.16 -4.36 4.57
C LEU A 210 -17.84 -3.66 4.23
N VAL A 211 -17.07 -4.29 3.36
CA VAL A 211 -15.82 -3.74 2.80
C VAL A 211 -16.07 -3.35 1.35
N VAL A 212 -15.80 -2.08 1.02
CA VAL A 212 -15.86 -1.60 -0.36
C VAL A 212 -14.46 -1.41 -0.89
N ALA A 213 -14.11 -2.17 -1.92
CA ALA A 213 -12.88 -2.00 -2.67
C ALA A 213 -13.08 -0.92 -3.76
N VAL A 214 -12.15 0.04 -3.85
CA VAL A 214 -12.14 1.05 -4.90
C VAL A 214 -10.82 0.93 -5.64
N ASN A 215 -10.86 0.35 -6.84
CA ASN A 215 -9.64 0.08 -7.62
C ASN A 215 -9.14 1.31 -8.40
N GLU A 216 -9.96 2.32 -8.57
CA GLU A 216 -9.63 3.58 -9.24
C GLU A 216 -10.22 4.75 -8.43
N ILE A 217 -9.39 5.37 -7.60
CA ILE A 217 -9.83 6.43 -6.67
C ILE A 217 -10.43 7.65 -7.39
N ILE A 218 -10.03 7.95 -8.63
CA ILE A 218 -10.57 9.07 -9.41
C ILE A 218 -12.07 8.89 -9.66
N SER A 219 -12.58 7.66 -9.64
CA SER A 219 -14.02 7.40 -9.76
C SER A 219 -14.84 8.10 -8.66
N LEU A 220 -14.26 8.33 -7.48
CA LEU A 220 -14.89 9.05 -6.37
C LEU A 220 -15.05 10.57 -6.63
N GLY A 221 -14.43 11.11 -7.67
CA GLY A 221 -14.68 12.46 -8.14
C GLY A 221 -16.02 12.62 -8.87
N LEU A 222 -16.62 11.50 -9.30
CA LEU A 222 -17.90 11.46 -10.02
C LEU A 222 -18.98 10.68 -9.26
N LEU A 223 -18.60 9.57 -8.64
CA LEU A 223 -19.51 8.69 -7.91
C LEU A 223 -19.65 9.13 -6.45
N PRO A 224 -20.81 8.89 -5.83
CA PRO A 224 -20.97 9.10 -4.39
C PRO A 224 -19.96 8.28 -3.59
N ALA A 225 -19.48 8.85 -2.50
CA ALA A 225 -18.64 8.13 -1.55
C ALA A 225 -19.38 6.92 -0.97
N PRO A 226 -18.71 5.78 -0.75
CA PRO A 226 -19.34 4.56 -0.23
C PRO A 226 -19.56 4.61 1.30
N GLU A 227 -20.27 5.62 1.79
CA GLU A 227 -20.50 5.92 3.23
C GLU A 227 -21.19 4.78 3.99
N MET A 228 -21.87 3.88 3.29
CA MET A 228 -22.52 2.71 3.90
C MET A 228 -21.52 1.61 4.30
N ALA A 229 -20.27 1.69 3.84
CA ALA A 229 -19.24 0.73 4.18
C ALA A 229 -18.80 0.86 5.65
N ASP A 230 -18.28 -0.23 6.20
CA ASP A 230 -17.52 -0.22 7.45
C ASP A 230 -16.05 0.15 7.20
N ILE A 231 -15.52 -0.33 6.06
CA ILE A 231 -14.15 -0.12 5.62
C ILE A 231 -14.14 0.13 4.12
N VAL A 232 -13.37 1.12 3.69
CA VAL A 232 -13.10 1.40 2.28
C VAL A 232 -11.60 1.31 2.05
N ALA A 233 -11.19 0.47 1.12
CA ALA A 233 -9.78 0.28 0.80
C ALA A 233 -9.59 0.12 -0.71
N GLY A 234 -8.42 0.45 -1.22
CA GLY A 234 -8.21 0.35 -2.66
C GLY A 234 -6.93 0.98 -3.14
N GLU A 235 -6.93 1.37 -4.41
CA GLU A 235 -5.77 1.86 -5.13
C GLU A 235 -5.91 3.35 -5.47
N ALA A 236 -4.88 4.14 -5.14
CA ALA A 236 -4.81 5.57 -5.40
C ALA A 236 -3.61 5.97 -6.27
N GLN A 237 -2.94 5.02 -6.92
CA GLN A 237 -1.79 5.26 -7.79
C GLN A 237 -2.05 6.35 -8.82
N SER A 238 -3.25 6.41 -9.40
CA SER A 238 -3.65 7.37 -10.42
C SER A 238 -3.54 8.84 -9.98
N ILE A 239 -3.50 9.11 -8.67
CA ILE A 239 -3.28 10.45 -8.13
C ILE A 239 -1.79 10.68 -7.87
N GLY A 240 -1.03 10.96 -8.93
CA GLY A 240 0.34 11.46 -8.82
C GLY A 240 1.44 10.41 -8.94
N VAL A 241 1.14 9.13 -9.09
CA VAL A 241 2.13 8.06 -9.30
C VAL A 241 2.02 7.53 -10.73
N ALA A 242 3.11 7.58 -11.48
CA ALA A 242 3.14 7.07 -12.85
C ALA A 242 3.06 5.53 -12.89
N MET A 243 2.50 5.00 -13.99
CA MET A 243 2.61 3.58 -14.26
C MET A 243 4.07 3.22 -14.58
N SER A 244 4.67 2.31 -13.82
CA SER A 244 6.09 1.96 -13.88
C SER A 244 6.31 0.45 -13.92
N PHE A 245 5.68 -0.22 -14.87
CA PHE A 245 5.84 -1.67 -15.08
C PHE A 245 5.55 -2.55 -13.85
N GLY A 246 4.56 -2.17 -13.04
CA GLY A 246 4.12 -2.93 -11.87
C GLY A 246 4.47 -2.30 -10.53
N GLY A 247 4.70 -1.02 -10.50
CA GLY A 247 4.90 -0.25 -9.27
C GLY A 247 5.94 0.87 -9.39
N PRO A 248 6.01 1.71 -8.37
CA PRO A 248 5.23 1.64 -7.14
C PRO A 248 3.74 1.92 -7.34
N HIS A 249 2.94 1.41 -6.43
CA HIS A 249 1.52 1.68 -6.29
C HIS A 249 1.25 2.51 -5.03
N LEU A 250 -0.02 2.84 -4.76
CA LEU A 250 -0.43 3.57 -3.58
C LEU A 250 -1.74 3.00 -3.04
N GLY A 251 -1.67 2.08 -2.09
CA GLY A 251 -2.85 1.59 -1.40
C GLY A 251 -3.40 2.64 -0.42
N PHE A 252 -4.70 2.74 -0.31
CA PHE A 252 -5.35 3.52 0.73
C PHE A 252 -6.28 2.66 1.58
N PHE A 253 -6.50 3.11 2.81
CA PHE A 253 -7.33 2.42 3.77
C PHE A 253 -8.06 3.44 4.65
N ALA A 254 -9.37 3.35 4.70
CA ALA A 254 -10.22 4.20 5.53
C ALA A 254 -11.34 3.40 6.19
N CYS A 255 -11.80 3.81 7.36
CA CYS A 255 -12.86 3.11 8.08
C CYS A 255 -13.65 4.05 9.01
N LYS A 256 -14.71 3.52 9.61
CA LYS A 256 -15.43 4.17 10.69
C LYS A 256 -14.54 4.37 11.92
N LYS A 257 -14.70 5.48 12.63
CA LYS A 257 -13.88 5.88 13.79
C LYS A 257 -13.83 4.83 14.90
N GLU A 258 -14.90 4.12 15.11
CA GLU A 258 -14.98 3.08 16.15
C GLU A 258 -14.00 1.93 15.93
N TYR A 259 -13.53 1.73 14.70
CA TYR A 259 -12.57 0.67 14.34
C TYR A 259 -11.12 1.13 14.34
N MET A 260 -10.84 2.40 14.60
CA MET A 260 -9.52 3.03 14.51
C MET A 260 -8.39 2.20 15.16
N ARG A 261 -8.65 1.60 16.33
CA ARG A 261 -7.63 0.83 17.08
C ARG A 261 -7.24 -0.50 16.42
N GLN A 262 -7.99 -0.95 15.43
CA GLN A 262 -7.74 -2.19 14.68
C GLN A 262 -7.18 -1.93 13.28
N MET A 263 -7.03 -0.65 12.89
CA MET A 263 -6.48 -0.28 11.57
C MET A 263 -5.06 -0.81 11.38
N PRO A 264 -4.75 -1.29 10.17
CA PRO A 264 -3.37 -1.55 9.78
C PRO A 264 -2.61 -0.25 9.51
N GLY A 265 -1.29 -0.34 9.45
CA GLY A 265 -0.44 0.79 9.08
C GLY A 265 -0.23 1.80 10.21
N ARG A 266 0.21 3.00 9.81
CA ARG A 266 0.49 4.11 10.73
C ARG A 266 -0.61 5.15 10.67
N LEU A 267 -0.81 5.82 11.80
CA LEU A 267 -1.72 6.94 11.94
C LEU A 267 -0.94 8.17 12.44
N CYS A 268 -1.13 9.29 11.76
CA CYS A 268 -0.69 10.58 12.23
C CYS A 268 -1.86 11.29 12.92
N GLY A 269 -1.63 11.76 14.12
CA GLY A 269 -2.62 12.49 14.92
C GLY A 269 -2.19 13.92 15.17
N LYS A 270 -3.18 14.80 15.28
CA LYS A 270 -3.00 16.20 15.68
C LYS A 270 -2.96 16.28 17.20
N THR A 271 -2.04 17.06 17.75
CA THR A 271 -1.82 17.27 19.18
C THR A 271 -1.39 18.71 19.47
N VAL A 272 -1.09 18.99 20.72
CA VAL A 272 -0.48 20.27 21.14
C VAL A 272 0.80 19.97 21.94
N ASP A 273 1.79 20.84 21.82
CA ASP A 273 3.01 20.78 22.62
C ASP A 273 2.80 21.34 24.06
N ALA A 274 3.88 21.38 24.83
CA ALA A 274 3.86 21.87 26.21
C ALA A 274 3.44 23.36 26.31
N ASP A 275 3.65 24.14 25.25
CA ASP A 275 3.30 25.56 25.18
C ASP A 275 1.91 25.78 24.58
N GLY A 276 1.18 24.70 24.27
CA GLY A 276 -0.15 24.74 23.65
C GLY A 276 -0.14 24.98 22.14
N LYS A 277 1.02 24.92 21.49
CA LYS A 277 1.14 25.05 20.04
C LYS A 277 0.76 23.76 19.36
N GLU A 278 -0.04 23.89 18.28
CA GLU A 278 -0.46 22.77 17.47
C GLU A 278 0.69 22.05 16.80
N GLY A 279 0.67 20.72 16.80
CA GLY A 279 1.64 19.84 16.17
C GLY A 279 1.06 18.48 15.81
N PHE A 280 1.89 17.62 15.22
CA PHE A 280 1.52 16.31 14.73
C PHE A 280 2.47 15.24 15.28
N VAL A 281 1.94 14.05 15.53
CA VAL A 281 2.69 12.88 16.01
C VAL A 281 2.21 11.61 15.35
N LEU A 282 3.06 10.59 15.29
CA LEU A 282 2.57 9.22 15.05
C LEU A 282 1.82 8.75 16.29
N THR A 283 0.60 8.27 16.10
CA THR A 283 -0.30 7.87 17.19
C THR A 283 -0.60 6.38 17.16
N LEU A 284 -1.12 5.85 18.27
CA LEU A 284 -1.43 4.42 18.45
C LEU A 284 -0.21 3.48 18.25
N SER A 285 0.99 4.01 18.32
CA SER A 285 2.21 3.22 18.34
C SER A 285 2.39 2.55 19.70
N THR A 286 2.76 1.26 19.70
CA THR A 286 3.05 0.52 20.93
C THR A 286 4.41 0.84 21.52
N ARG A 287 5.29 1.47 20.74
CA ARG A 287 6.64 1.93 21.15
C ARG A 287 6.98 3.23 20.45
N GLU A 288 7.53 4.17 21.20
CA GLU A 288 8.33 5.25 20.65
C GLU A 288 9.65 4.64 20.17
N GLN A 289 9.97 4.82 18.89
CA GLN A 289 11.25 4.37 18.37
C GLN A 289 12.23 5.54 18.41
N HIS A 290 12.99 5.61 19.47
CA HIS A 290 14.17 6.47 19.52
C HIS A 290 15.31 5.78 18.77
N ILE A 291 15.65 6.31 17.62
CA ILE A 291 16.77 5.84 16.81
C ILE A 291 17.92 6.85 16.92
#